data_6435e6ce88ff4c6ca130332ac0c87a47
#
_entry.id   6435e6ce88ff4c6ca130332ac0c87a47
#
_cell.length_a   1.000
_cell.length_b   1.000
_cell.length_c   1.000
_cell.angle_alpha   90.00
_cell.angle_beta   90.00
_cell.angle_gamma   90.00
#
_symmetry.space_group_name_H-M   'P 1'
#
loop_
_entity.id
_entity.type
_entity.pdbx_description
1 polymer ?
#
loop_
_entity_poly.entity_id
_entity_poly.type
_entity_poly.pdbx_seq_one_letter_code
_entity_poly.pdbx_strand_id
1 'polypeptide(L)'
;FMKKKTIDAFNDASIRVPFIIPEITKNDKNAVLNALNSRLLTDGPKLHKFESVFAKFTGAKFAVGVSNGTAALHLSLKALGIGKGSEVIIPDLTFVATASSVLLTGATPVLVDVDEDLNISIPSIKKAMTSRTKAIIPVHFAGKSCKIRQIKSIAKKNHIAVIEDCAHAIGSKTNNKHVGTFGQAGCFSFYPTKNFTTIEGGMVITNSKHMADFVRSARNHGISKTLASRFAKGKPWNYDIENPGYNYRLDEIRASLGINQMKRI
;
A
#
# COMPACT_ATOMS: atom_id res chain seq x y z
N PHE A 1 -24.20 16.83 22.57
CA PHE A 1 -24.86 17.92 21.79
C PHE A 1 -24.00 18.40 20.59
N MET A 2 -23.31 17.49 19.85
CA MET A 2 -22.59 17.83 18.62
C MET A 2 -23.01 16.99 17.40
N LYS A 3 -24.20 16.37 17.40
CA LYS A 3 -24.55 15.33 16.41
C LYS A 3 -25.21 15.82 15.11
N LYS A 4 -25.66 17.05 14.98
CA LYS A 4 -26.37 17.48 13.76
C LYS A 4 -25.50 18.26 12.75
N LYS A 5 -24.51 19.03 13.19
CA LYS A 5 -23.77 19.91 12.29
C LYS A 5 -22.71 19.20 11.42
N THR A 6 -22.17 18.07 11.86
CA THR A 6 -21.04 17.41 11.16
C THR A 6 -21.52 16.59 9.94
N ILE A 7 -22.72 16.04 9.99
CA ILE A 7 -23.30 15.26 8.88
C ILE A 7 -23.80 16.19 7.77
N ASP A 8 -24.35 17.35 8.13
CA ASP A 8 -24.86 18.34 7.19
C ASP A 8 -23.75 19.01 6.36
N ALA A 9 -22.52 19.12 6.91
CA ALA A 9 -21.38 19.70 6.19
C ALA A 9 -20.95 18.91 4.95
N PHE A 10 -21.19 17.60 4.89
CA PHE A 10 -20.91 16.78 3.71
C PHE A 10 -22.03 16.84 2.65
N ASN A 11 -23.21 17.29 3.02
CA ASN A 11 -24.37 17.44 2.15
C ASN A 11 -24.73 18.92 1.91
N ASP A 12 -23.87 19.85 2.33
CA ASP A 12 -24.10 21.27 2.16
C ASP A 12 -24.03 21.65 0.67
N ALA A 13 -25.18 21.92 0.10
CA ALA A 13 -25.34 22.33 -1.30
C ALA A 13 -24.66 23.68 -1.62
N SER A 14 -24.20 24.44 -0.60
CA SER A 14 -23.44 25.69 -0.79
C SER A 14 -21.97 25.43 -1.14
N ILE A 15 -21.43 24.23 -0.90
CA ILE A 15 -20.06 23.87 -1.24
C ILE A 15 -19.99 23.59 -2.75
N ARG A 16 -19.48 24.56 -3.51
CA ARG A 16 -19.35 24.46 -4.98
C ARG A 16 -18.35 23.40 -5.44
N VAL A 17 -17.26 23.19 -4.68
CA VAL A 17 -16.21 22.22 -4.98
C VAL A 17 -15.95 21.41 -3.72
N PRO A 18 -16.54 20.23 -3.58
CA PRO A 18 -16.27 19.36 -2.45
C PRO A 18 -14.82 18.85 -2.52
N PHE A 19 -14.19 18.68 -1.37
CA PHE A 19 -12.82 18.18 -1.28
C PHE A 19 -12.69 16.78 -1.90
N ILE A 20 -13.69 15.93 -1.71
CA ILE A 20 -13.76 14.58 -2.27
C ILE A 20 -15.19 14.12 -2.41
N ILE A 21 -15.51 13.55 -3.57
CA ILE A 21 -16.68 12.71 -3.79
C ILE A 21 -16.22 11.41 -4.43
N PRO A 22 -16.17 10.28 -3.69
CA PRO A 22 -15.88 8.98 -4.29
C PRO A 22 -16.97 8.63 -5.33
N GLU A 23 -16.55 8.32 -6.54
CA GLU A 23 -17.47 7.87 -7.58
C GLU A 23 -17.79 6.38 -7.39
N ILE A 24 -19.02 6.08 -6.96
CA ILE A 24 -19.52 4.71 -6.82
C ILE A 24 -20.66 4.49 -7.83
N THR A 25 -20.35 3.78 -8.90
CA THR A 25 -21.29 3.51 -9.99
C THR A 25 -22.25 2.35 -9.66
N LYS A 26 -23.30 2.19 -10.49
CA LYS A 26 -24.20 1.02 -10.42
C LYS A 26 -23.41 -0.29 -10.60
N ASN A 27 -22.41 -0.30 -11.47
CA ASN A 27 -21.55 -1.49 -11.68
C ASN A 27 -20.70 -1.82 -10.45
N ASP A 28 -20.23 -0.82 -9.71
CA ASP A 28 -19.52 -1.02 -8.44
C ASP A 28 -20.44 -1.68 -7.40
N LYS A 29 -21.67 -1.16 -7.26
CA LYS A 29 -22.68 -1.74 -6.36
C LYS A 29 -23.01 -3.19 -6.72
N ASN A 30 -23.20 -3.48 -8.00
CA ASN A 30 -23.47 -4.84 -8.48
C ASN A 30 -22.28 -5.78 -8.23
N ALA A 31 -21.04 -5.31 -8.43
CA ALA A 31 -19.85 -6.10 -8.16
C ALA A 31 -19.75 -6.51 -6.68
N VAL A 32 -20.07 -5.59 -5.77
CA VAL A 32 -20.11 -5.83 -4.32
C VAL A 32 -21.21 -6.83 -3.97
N LEU A 33 -22.45 -6.64 -4.47
CA LEU A 33 -23.56 -7.57 -4.24
C LEU A 33 -23.23 -8.98 -4.73
N ASN A 34 -22.61 -9.11 -5.90
CA ASN A 34 -22.19 -10.41 -6.44
C ASN A 34 -21.09 -11.07 -5.57
N ALA A 35 -20.21 -10.28 -4.96
CA ALA A 35 -19.21 -10.81 -4.04
C ALA A 35 -19.82 -11.35 -2.74
N LEU A 36 -20.87 -10.73 -2.23
CA LEU A 36 -21.62 -11.18 -1.04
C LEU A 36 -22.31 -12.53 -1.24
N ASN A 37 -22.66 -12.88 -2.48
CA ASN A 37 -23.24 -14.18 -2.80
C ASN A 37 -22.20 -15.33 -2.87
N SER A 38 -20.91 -15.01 -2.69
CA SER A 38 -19.85 -16.03 -2.68
C SER A 38 -19.81 -16.79 -1.35
N ARG A 39 -19.47 -18.07 -1.39
CA ARG A 39 -19.16 -18.86 -0.19
C ARG A 39 -17.83 -18.46 0.47
N LEU A 40 -16.92 -17.85 -0.28
CA LEU A 40 -15.65 -17.34 0.22
C LEU A 40 -15.72 -15.81 0.24
N LEU A 41 -15.63 -15.24 1.44
CA LEU A 41 -15.65 -13.78 1.65
C LEU A 41 -14.25 -13.21 1.93
N THR A 42 -13.25 -14.08 2.12
CA THR A 42 -11.85 -13.71 2.34
C THR A 42 -10.92 -14.68 1.64
N ASP A 43 -9.75 -14.21 1.20
CA ASP A 43 -8.68 -15.01 0.57
C ASP A 43 -9.17 -15.86 -0.62
N GLY A 44 -10.08 -15.30 -1.41
CA GLY A 44 -10.76 -15.97 -2.50
C GLY A 44 -10.38 -15.43 -3.90
N PRO A 45 -11.15 -15.81 -4.93
CA PRO A 45 -10.80 -15.56 -6.33
C PRO A 45 -10.84 -14.07 -6.71
N LYS A 46 -11.67 -13.24 -6.05
CA LYS A 46 -11.72 -11.79 -6.35
C LYS A 46 -10.44 -11.11 -5.91
N LEU A 47 -9.93 -11.45 -4.71
CA LEU A 47 -8.67 -10.92 -4.24
C LEU A 47 -7.53 -11.28 -5.19
N HIS A 48 -7.38 -12.54 -5.58
CA HIS A 48 -6.34 -12.96 -6.51
C HIS A 48 -6.48 -12.30 -7.89
N LYS A 49 -7.72 -12.11 -8.36
CA LYS A 49 -7.99 -11.38 -9.62
C LYS A 49 -7.58 -9.91 -9.50
N PHE A 50 -7.90 -9.25 -8.40
CA PHE A 50 -7.53 -7.86 -8.16
C PHE A 50 -6.00 -7.69 -8.12
N GLU A 51 -5.29 -8.54 -7.37
CA GLU A 51 -3.83 -8.58 -7.33
C GLU A 51 -3.23 -8.75 -8.74
N SER A 52 -3.75 -9.70 -9.53
CA SER A 52 -3.28 -9.94 -10.90
C SER A 52 -3.49 -8.74 -11.84
N VAL A 53 -4.68 -8.13 -11.79
CA VAL A 53 -5.00 -6.93 -12.61
C VAL A 53 -4.11 -5.75 -12.21
N PHE A 54 -3.90 -5.54 -10.91
CA PHE A 54 -3.08 -4.46 -10.40
C PHE A 54 -1.58 -4.66 -10.74
N ALA A 55 -1.06 -5.88 -10.63
CA ALA A 55 0.29 -6.21 -11.06
C ALA A 55 0.49 -5.92 -12.56
N LYS A 56 -0.46 -6.34 -13.40
CA LYS A 56 -0.43 -6.06 -14.84
C LYS A 56 -0.47 -4.57 -15.14
N PHE A 57 -1.32 -3.81 -14.46
CA PHE A 57 -1.46 -2.36 -14.64
C PHE A 57 -0.17 -1.61 -14.30
N THR A 58 0.48 -1.97 -13.21
CA THR A 58 1.71 -1.32 -12.75
C THR A 58 2.98 -1.84 -13.45
N GLY A 59 2.90 -3.02 -14.08
CA GLY A 59 4.05 -3.72 -14.66
C GLY A 59 4.95 -4.39 -13.62
N ALA A 60 4.48 -4.56 -12.38
CA ALA A 60 5.17 -5.33 -11.35
C ALA A 60 4.96 -6.84 -11.55
N LYS A 61 5.90 -7.66 -11.08
CA LYS A 61 5.74 -9.13 -11.13
C LYS A 61 4.69 -9.65 -10.15
N PHE A 62 4.58 -9.01 -9.00
CA PHE A 62 3.67 -9.41 -7.92
C PHE A 62 2.95 -8.20 -7.35
N ALA A 63 1.67 -8.39 -7.03
CA ALA A 63 0.88 -7.49 -6.19
C ALA A 63 0.25 -8.31 -5.07
N VAL A 64 0.16 -7.73 -3.88
CA VAL A 64 -0.42 -8.37 -2.69
C VAL A 64 -1.35 -7.38 -2.00
N GLY A 65 -2.65 -7.68 -2.00
CA GLY A 65 -3.67 -6.86 -1.36
C GLY A 65 -3.59 -6.94 0.16
N VAL A 66 -3.71 -5.79 0.81
CA VAL A 66 -3.68 -5.65 2.27
C VAL A 66 -4.79 -4.72 2.75
N SER A 67 -5.04 -4.68 4.06
CA SER A 67 -6.17 -3.94 4.64
C SER A 67 -6.16 -2.43 4.39
N ASN A 68 -4.98 -1.81 4.23
CA ASN A 68 -4.81 -0.37 3.98
C ASN A 68 -3.36 -0.04 3.57
N GLY A 69 -3.10 1.23 3.23
CA GLY A 69 -1.75 1.69 2.84
C GLY A 69 -0.72 1.61 3.98
N THR A 70 -1.14 1.84 5.22
CA THR A 70 -0.26 1.70 6.40
C THR A 70 0.24 0.27 6.57
N ALA A 71 -0.66 -0.72 6.40
CA ALA A 71 -0.31 -2.13 6.40
C ALA A 71 0.64 -2.49 5.26
N ALA A 72 0.47 -1.87 4.08
CA ALA A 72 1.38 -2.05 2.95
C ALA A 72 2.81 -1.59 3.27
N LEU A 73 2.97 -0.38 3.81
CA LEU A 73 4.26 0.16 4.24
C LEU A 73 4.89 -0.69 5.35
N HIS A 74 4.11 -0.99 6.40
CA HIS A 74 4.58 -1.77 7.55
C HIS A 74 5.08 -3.15 7.14
N LEU A 75 4.28 -3.91 6.37
CA LEU A 75 4.69 -5.25 5.93
C LEU A 75 5.88 -5.22 4.97
N SER A 76 6.01 -4.18 4.15
CA SER A 76 7.18 -4.00 3.27
C SER A 76 8.46 -3.78 4.06
N LEU A 77 8.42 -2.98 5.14
CA LEU A 77 9.52 -2.78 6.07
C LEU A 77 9.88 -4.10 6.79
N LYS A 78 8.87 -4.81 7.30
CA LYS A 78 9.06 -6.11 7.98
C LYS A 78 9.68 -7.15 7.05
N ALA A 79 9.26 -7.20 5.78
CA ALA A 79 9.80 -8.12 4.77
C ALA A 79 11.30 -7.88 4.49
N LEU A 80 11.79 -6.68 4.76
CA LEU A 80 13.20 -6.30 4.63
C LEU A 80 14.00 -6.45 5.95
N GLY A 81 13.38 -6.99 6.99
CA GLY A 81 14.02 -7.15 8.31
C GLY A 81 14.28 -5.84 9.04
N ILE A 82 13.60 -4.74 8.64
CA ILE A 82 13.76 -3.43 9.26
C ILE A 82 13.03 -3.42 10.61
N GLY A 83 13.75 -3.04 11.67
CA GLY A 83 13.24 -3.07 13.05
C GLY A 83 14.14 -2.28 14.00
N LYS A 84 14.13 -2.66 15.28
CA LYS A 84 14.91 -1.99 16.34
C LYS A 84 16.37 -1.78 15.95
N GLY A 85 16.87 -0.57 16.13
CA GLY A 85 18.23 -0.16 15.77
C GLY A 85 18.39 0.31 14.31
N SER A 86 17.39 0.12 13.45
CA SER A 86 17.38 0.64 12.09
C SER A 86 16.84 2.06 12.06
N GLU A 87 17.35 2.87 11.13
CA GLU A 87 16.80 4.18 10.77
C GLU A 87 16.18 4.12 9.38
N VAL A 88 15.05 4.81 9.22
CA VAL A 88 14.34 4.93 7.94
C VAL A 88 14.13 6.40 7.62
N ILE A 89 14.71 6.88 6.53
CA ILE A 89 14.56 8.26 6.07
C ILE A 89 13.21 8.42 5.39
N ILE A 90 12.45 9.43 5.83
CA ILE A 90 11.13 9.78 5.29
C ILE A 90 11.03 11.30 5.12
N PRO A 91 10.20 11.83 4.19
CA PRO A 91 9.96 13.27 4.12
C PRO A 91 9.18 13.74 5.37
N ASP A 92 9.40 14.97 5.79
CA ASP A 92 8.63 15.61 6.86
C ASP A 92 7.22 16.03 6.40
N LEU A 93 7.05 16.33 5.12
CA LEU A 93 5.75 16.54 4.49
C LEU A 93 5.19 15.21 3.97
N THR A 94 4.41 14.54 4.78
CA THR A 94 3.73 13.28 4.44
C THR A 94 2.52 13.05 5.33
N PHE A 95 1.67 12.07 4.96
CA PHE A 95 0.67 11.57 5.89
C PHE A 95 1.34 10.75 7.01
N VAL A 96 0.83 10.88 8.22
CA VAL A 96 1.43 10.26 9.43
C VAL A 96 1.70 8.75 9.30
N ALA A 97 0.98 8.04 8.44
CA ALA A 97 1.16 6.60 8.22
C ALA A 97 2.57 6.24 7.75
N THR A 98 3.25 7.12 7.01
CA THR A 98 4.64 6.90 6.59
C THR A 98 5.56 6.78 7.81
N ALA A 99 5.43 7.66 8.81
CA ALA A 99 6.18 7.59 10.06
C ALA A 99 5.70 6.44 10.97
N SER A 100 4.38 6.31 11.14
CA SER A 100 3.79 5.27 11.99
C SER A 100 4.17 3.86 11.55
N SER A 101 4.23 3.60 10.23
CA SER A 101 4.64 2.30 9.72
C SER A 101 6.08 1.94 10.09
N VAL A 102 6.98 2.92 10.16
CA VAL A 102 8.36 2.75 10.65
C VAL A 102 8.36 2.44 12.14
N LEU A 103 7.67 3.25 12.94
CA LEU A 103 7.58 3.06 14.40
C LEU A 103 7.00 1.69 14.78
N LEU A 104 5.99 1.20 14.05
CA LEU A 104 5.39 -0.11 14.26
C LEU A 104 6.38 -1.28 14.06
N THR A 105 7.48 -1.08 13.32
CA THR A 105 8.54 -2.09 13.23
C THR A 105 9.54 -2.04 14.39
N GLY A 106 9.50 -0.99 15.20
CA GLY A 106 10.51 -0.68 16.23
C GLY A 106 11.73 0.09 15.66
N ALA A 107 11.72 0.47 14.38
CA ALA A 107 12.74 1.33 13.77
C ALA A 107 12.49 2.81 14.06
N THR A 108 13.49 3.65 13.83
CA THR A 108 13.43 5.09 14.04
C THR A 108 13.18 5.80 12.70
N PRO A 109 12.09 6.57 12.55
CA PRO A 109 11.91 7.46 11.41
C PRO A 109 12.87 8.66 11.52
N VAL A 110 13.55 8.99 10.42
CA VAL A 110 14.41 10.15 10.29
C VAL A 110 13.77 11.11 9.31
N LEU A 111 13.24 12.21 9.82
CA LEU A 111 12.56 13.24 9.03
C LEU A 111 13.57 14.08 8.26
N VAL A 112 13.29 14.34 7.00
CA VAL A 112 14.11 15.21 6.13
C VAL A 112 13.22 16.14 5.32
N ASP A 113 13.76 17.31 5.01
CA ASP A 113 13.04 18.34 4.23
C ASP A 113 12.60 17.85 2.86
N VAL A 114 11.64 18.56 2.30
CA VAL A 114 11.21 18.44 0.90
C VAL A 114 11.80 19.57 0.05
N ASP A 115 11.85 19.34 -1.27
CA ASP A 115 12.19 20.38 -2.26
C ASP A 115 10.93 21.21 -2.58
N GLU A 116 11.06 22.28 -3.41
CA GLU A 116 9.95 23.13 -3.86
C GLU A 116 8.80 22.34 -4.53
N ASP A 117 9.08 21.16 -5.05
CA ASP A 117 8.09 20.27 -5.66
C ASP A 117 7.34 19.41 -4.65
N LEU A 118 7.53 19.66 -3.34
CA LEU A 118 6.94 18.97 -2.20
C LEU A 118 7.34 17.49 -2.09
N ASN A 119 8.32 17.05 -2.84
CA ASN A 119 8.90 15.72 -2.74
C ASN A 119 10.20 15.74 -1.94
N ILE A 120 10.54 14.60 -1.36
CA ILE A 120 11.72 14.43 -0.52
C ILE A 120 13.00 14.98 -1.17
N SER A 121 13.76 15.79 -0.43
CA SER A 121 14.96 16.48 -0.90
C SER A 121 16.17 15.55 -0.98
N ILE A 122 16.83 15.50 -2.14
CA ILE A 122 18.05 14.72 -2.33
C ILE A 122 19.23 15.18 -1.44
N PRO A 123 19.52 16.51 -1.32
CA PRO A 123 20.52 16.99 -0.38
C PRO A 123 20.23 16.57 1.07
N SER A 124 18.97 16.70 1.51
CA SER A 124 18.55 16.34 2.86
C SER A 124 18.67 14.84 3.14
N ILE A 125 18.33 13.98 2.17
CA ILE A 125 18.60 12.52 2.25
C ILE A 125 20.08 12.27 2.53
N LYS A 126 20.98 12.86 1.71
CA LYS A 126 22.44 12.64 1.83
C LYS A 126 22.98 13.08 3.17
N LYS A 127 22.49 14.21 3.69
CA LYS A 127 22.90 14.76 5.00
C LYS A 127 22.47 13.88 6.17
N ALA A 128 21.27 13.25 6.05
CA ALA A 128 20.66 12.47 7.12
C ALA A 128 21.12 11.00 7.18
N MET A 129 21.83 10.50 6.13
CA MET A 129 22.29 9.12 6.11
C MET A 129 23.31 8.83 7.20
N THR A 130 23.12 7.71 7.91
CA THR A 130 24.06 7.13 8.89
C THR A 130 24.32 5.66 8.59
N SER A 131 25.18 5.01 9.34
CA SER A 131 25.40 3.56 9.28
C SER A 131 24.16 2.73 9.67
N ARG A 132 23.23 3.32 10.41
CA ARG A 132 21.95 2.71 10.82
C ARG A 132 20.86 2.89 9.78
N THR A 133 21.02 3.73 8.78
CA THR A 133 20.02 3.93 7.72
C THR A 133 19.87 2.65 6.90
N LYS A 134 18.68 2.03 6.93
CA LYS A 134 18.38 0.78 6.22
C LYS A 134 17.36 0.95 5.11
N ALA A 135 16.52 1.98 5.16
CA ALA A 135 15.58 2.31 4.09
C ALA A 135 15.36 3.80 3.91
N ILE A 136 14.85 4.14 2.73
CA ILE A 136 14.27 5.45 2.40
C ILE A 136 12.84 5.17 1.95
N ILE A 137 11.86 5.93 2.48
CA ILE A 137 10.47 5.91 2.00
C ILE A 137 10.18 7.26 1.32
N PRO A 138 10.47 7.40 0.03
CA PRO A 138 10.01 8.55 -0.72
C PRO A 138 8.50 8.49 -0.92
N VAL A 139 7.82 9.62 -0.81
CA VAL A 139 6.39 9.78 -1.09
C VAL A 139 6.24 10.46 -2.44
N HIS A 140 5.44 9.90 -3.33
CA HIS A 140 5.08 10.54 -4.59
C HIS A 140 3.92 11.51 -4.33
N PHE A 141 4.25 12.70 -3.80
CA PHE A 141 3.28 13.65 -3.28
C PHE A 141 2.31 14.13 -4.36
N ALA A 142 1.02 14.12 -4.04
CA ALA A 142 -0.07 14.50 -4.96
C ALA A 142 -0.01 13.83 -6.35
N GLY A 143 0.60 12.63 -6.45
CA GLY A 143 0.79 11.91 -7.70
C GLY A 143 2.00 12.33 -8.51
N LYS A 144 2.73 13.37 -8.11
CA LYS A 144 3.97 13.78 -8.76
C LYS A 144 5.10 12.84 -8.36
N SER A 145 5.73 12.20 -9.35
CA SER A 145 6.88 11.33 -9.08
C SER A 145 8.03 12.12 -8.46
N CYS A 146 8.51 11.67 -7.30
CA CYS A 146 9.76 12.17 -6.75
C CYS A 146 10.95 11.84 -7.69
N LYS A 147 12.14 12.38 -7.41
CA LYS A 147 13.39 12.11 -8.16
C LYS A 147 13.85 10.66 -7.96
N ILE A 148 12.94 9.68 -8.17
CA ILE A 148 13.08 8.28 -7.77
C ILE A 148 14.33 7.59 -8.31
N ARG A 149 14.75 7.93 -9.55
CA ARG A 149 15.98 7.36 -10.12
C ARG A 149 17.23 7.80 -9.36
N GLN A 150 17.29 9.05 -8.93
CA GLN A 150 18.40 9.57 -8.13
C GLN A 150 18.39 8.96 -6.74
N ILE A 151 17.22 8.86 -6.10
CA ILE A 151 17.05 8.19 -4.80
C ILE A 151 17.53 6.74 -4.90
N LYS A 152 17.08 5.99 -5.92
CA LYS A 152 17.48 4.61 -6.15
C LYS A 152 19.00 4.48 -6.36
N SER A 153 19.63 5.40 -7.10
CA SER A 153 21.07 5.40 -7.32
C SER A 153 21.84 5.57 -6.01
N ILE A 154 21.43 6.55 -5.19
CA ILE A 154 22.01 6.81 -3.86
C ILE A 154 21.82 5.59 -2.95
N ALA A 155 20.61 5.07 -2.87
CA ALA A 155 20.28 3.92 -2.05
C ALA A 155 21.10 2.67 -2.43
N LYS A 156 21.21 2.38 -3.73
CA LYS A 156 22.03 1.27 -4.24
C LYS A 156 23.51 1.40 -3.84
N LYS A 157 24.09 2.60 -3.98
CA LYS A 157 25.50 2.87 -3.61
C LYS A 157 25.77 2.64 -2.12
N ASN A 158 24.77 2.85 -1.28
CA ASN A 158 24.88 2.77 0.18
C ASN A 158 24.21 1.51 0.78
N HIS A 159 23.79 0.54 -0.05
CA HIS A 159 23.09 -0.68 0.36
C HIS A 159 21.80 -0.42 1.17
N ILE A 160 21.11 0.66 0.85
CA ILE A 160 19.86 1.09 1.49
C ILE A 160 18.67 0.65 0.64
N ALA A 161 17.59 0.16 1.26
CA ALA A 161 16.37 -0.20 0.56
C ALA A 161 15.53 1.05 0.21
N VAL A 162 14.72 0.96 -0.84
CA VAL A 162 13.73 1.99 -1.21
C VAL A 162 12.35 1.36 -1.19
N ILE A 163 11.43 1.92 -0.40
CA ILE A 163 10.00 1.57 -0.38
C ILE A 163 9.25 2.81 -0.85
N GLU A 164 8.60 2.72 -2.00
CA GLU A 164 7.89 3.86 -2.57
C GLU A 164 6.49 3.97 -1.96
N ASP A 165 6.21 5.08 -1.27
CA ASP A 165 4.85 5.43 -0.86
C ASP A 165 4.10 6.04 -2.05
N CYS A 166 3.24 5.24 -2.63
CA CYS A 166 2.45 5.55 -3.82
C CYS A 166 0.97 5.83 -3.47
N ALA A 167 0.66 6.17 -2.21
CA ALA A 167 -0.73 6.36 -1.76
C ALA A 167 -1.50 7.43 -2.56
N HIS A 168 -0.82 8.34 -3.26
CA HIS A 168 -1.41 9.37 -4.12
C HIS A 168 -1.09 9.16 -5.62
N ALA A 169 -0.39 8.07 -5.98
CA ALA A 169 0.33 8.02 -7.25
C ALA A 169 -0.03 6.82 -8.13
N ILE A 170 -1.26 6.31 -7.99
CA ILE A 170 -1.74 5.28 -8.92
C ILE A 170 -1.82 5.88 -10.34
N GLY A 171 -1.29 5.16 -11.33
CA GLY A 171 -1.20 5.63 -12.71
C GLY A 171 -0.02 6.57 -13.01
N SER A 172 0.66 7.09 -11.98
CA SER A 172 1.81 7.97 -12.18
C SER A 172 3.02 7.21 -12.72
N LYS A 173 3.74 7.85 -13.66
CA LYS A 173 4.88 7.24 -14.36
C LYS A 173 6.07 8.18 -14.42
N THR A 174 7.25 7.60 -14.44
CA THR A 174 8.53 8.26 -14.76
C THR A 174 9.17 7.51 -15.92
N ASN A 175 9.38 8.17 -17.07
CA ASN A 175 9.92 7.57 -18.29
C ASN A 175 9.17 6.28 -18.67
N ASN A 176 7.86 6.36 -18.80
CA ASN A 176 6.94 5.27 -19.15
C ASN A 176 6.91 4.08 -18.16
N LYS A 177 7.62 4.17 -17.04
CA LYS A 177 7.61 3.16 -15.99
C LYS A 177 6.79 3.65 -14.80
N HIS A 178 5.85 2.80 -14.32
CA HIS A 178 4.98 3.13 -13.20
C HIS A 178 5.80 3.33 -11.91
N VAL A 179 5.49 4.39 -11.13
CA VAL A 179 6.04 4.58 -9.79
C VAL A 179 5.64 3.39 -8.90
N GLY A 180 6.42 3.10 -7.87
CA GLY A 180 6.24 1.90 -7.05
C GLY A 180 6.98 0.68 -7.61
N THR A 181 7.56 0.76 -8.84
CA THR A 181 8.33 -0.33 -9.45
C THR A 181 9.84 -0.08 -9.47
N PHE A 182 10.29 1.04 -8.92
CA PHE A 182 11.71 1.40 -8.90
C PHE A 182 12.44 0.85 -7.66
N GLY A 183 11.76 0.86 -6.50
CA GLY A 183 12.27 0.33 -5.23
C GLY A 183 12.10 -1.18 -5.07
N GLN A 184 12.29 -1.65 -3.85
CA GLN A 184 12.00 -3.02 -3.43
C GLN A 184 10.50 -3.29 -3.36
N ALA A 185 9.71 -2.27 -2.96
CA ALA A 185 8.25 -2.31 -2.94
C ALA A 185 7.66 -0.95 -3.31
N GLY A 186 6.45 -0.98 -3.88
CA GLY A 186 5.55 0.17 -3.97
C GLY A 186 4.29 -0.09 -3.15
N CYS A 187 3.89 0.87 -2.33
CA CYS A 187 2.78 0.76 -1.39
C CYS A 187 1.66 1.72 -1.79
N PHE A 188 0.45 1.18 -1.96
CA PHE A 188 -0.73 1.93 -2.41
C PHE A 188 -1.81 1.92 -1.35
N SER A 189 -2.65 2.94 -1.40
CA SER A 189 -3.84 3.09 -0.55
C SER A 189 -5.07 3.25 -1.42
N PHE A 190 -6.17 2.63 -1.00
CA PHE A 190 -7.48 2.71 -1.66
C PHE A 190 -8.53 3.32 -0.74
N TYR A 191 -8.09 4.20 0.16
CA TYR A 191 -8.97 5.02 1.00
C TYR A 191 -9.84 5.95 0.14
N PRO A 192 -11.05 6.37 0.56
CA PRO A 192 -11.97 7.16 -0.26
C PRO A 192 -11.41 8.45 -0.86
N THR A 193 -10.37 9.03 -0.28
CA THR A 193 -9.72 10.24 -0.80
C THR A 193 -8.76 9.99 -1.96
N LYS A 194 -8.49 8.71 -2.32
CA LYS A 194 -7.51 8.36 -3.34
C LYS A 194 -8.14 8.31 -4.74
N ASN A 195 -7.31 8.19 -5.78
CA ASN A 195 -7.72 8.19 -7.19
C ASN A 195 -8.81 7.15 -7.53
N PHE A 196 -8.85 6.04 -6.82
CA PHE A 196 -9.99 5.15 -6.71
C PHE A 196 -10.07 4.55 -5.31
N THR A 197 -11.21 3.97 -4.96
CA THR A 197 -11.41 3.45 -3.62
C THR A 197 -11.92 2.01 -3.58
N THR A 198 -11.50 1.30 -2.54
CA THR A 198 -12.14 0.06 -2.09
C THR A 198 -12.78 0.25 -0.70
N ILE A 199 -13.14 1.50 -0.34
CA ILE A 199 -13.54 1.94 1.00
C ILE A 199 -12.34 1.98 1.92
N GLU A 200 -11.82 0.83 2.29
CA GLU A 200 -10.51 0.60 2.88
C GLU A 200 -9.77 -0.43 2.04
N GLY A 201 -8.47 -0.27 1.92
CA GLY A 201 -7.62 -1.20 1.18
C GLY A 201 -6.24 -0.64 0.91
N GLY A 202 -5.34 -1.54 0.58
CA GLY A 202 -3.98 -1.22 0.15
C GLY A 202 -3.42 -2.33 -0.73
N MET A 203 -2.30 -2.04 -1.35
CA MET A 203 -1.57 -2.99 -2.19
C MET A 203 -0.07 -2.81 -2.01
N VAL A 204 0.64 -3.91 -1.87
CA VAL A 204 2.09 -3.95 -2.03
C VAL A 204 2.40 -4.50 -3.41
N ILE A 205 3.16 -3.77 -4.22
CA ILE A 205 3.73 -4.31 -5.46
C ILE A 205 5.22 -4.53 -5.31
N THR A 206 5.74 -5.59 -5.92
CA THR A 206 7.16 -5.92 -5.87
C THR A 206 7.58 -6.82 -7.03
N ASN A 207 8.88 -6.85 -7.32
CA ASN A 207 9.47 -7.82 -8.24
C ASN A 207 10.15 -8.99 -7.52
N SER A 208 10.16 -8.99 -6.18
CA SER A 208 10.72 -10.04 -5.32
C SER A 208 9.64 -11.04 -4.93
N LYS A 209 9.82 -12.31 -5.32
CA LYS A 209 8.94 -13.41 -4.89
C LYS A 209 8.98 -13.57 -3.36
N HIS A 210 10.17 -13.51 -2.75
CA HIS A 210 10.35 -13.62 -1.31
C HIS A 210 9.53 -12.56 -0.56
N MET A 211 9.60 -11.29 -0.99
CA MET A 211 8.81 -10.21 -0.38
C MET A 211 7.30 -10.44 -0.56
N ALA A 212 6.86 -10.84 -1.76
CA ALA A 212 5.45 -11.12 -2.01
C ALA A 212 4.91 -12.26 -1.14
N ASP A 213 5.67 -13.33 -0.98
CA ASP A 213 5.29 -14.47 -0.15
C ASP A 213 5.27 -14.10 1.33
N PHE A 214 6.27 -13.35 1.81
CA PHE A 214 6.28 -12.81 3.16
C PHE A 214 5.03 -11.96 3.44
N VAL A 215 4.71 -11.01 2.57
CA VAL A 215 3.55 -10.12 2.76
C VAL A 215 2.24 -10.93 2.75
N ARG A 216 2.10 -11.94 1.88
CA ARG A 216 0.92 -12.83 1.86
C ARG A 216 0.75 -13.61 3.16
N SER A 217 1.83 -14.18 3.67
CA SER A 217 1.81 -14.91 4.94
C SER A 217 1.54 -13.93 6.10
N ALA A 218 2.30 -12.86 6.21
CA ALA A 218 2.25 -11.92 7.32
C ALA A 218 0.91 -11.17 7.42
N ARG A 219 0.24 -10.84 6.29
CA ARG A 219 -1.13 -10.26 6.31
C ARG A 219 -2.17 -11.20 6.91
N ASN A 220 -1.87 -12.49 6.96
CA ASN A 220 -2.76 -13.56 7.42
C ASN A 220 -2.13 -14.36 8.56
N HIS A 221 -1.76 -13.70 9.64
CA HIS A 221 -1.24 -14.30 10.88
C HIS A 221 0.04 -15.14 10.73
N GLY A 222 0.80 -14.98 9.63
CA GLY A 222 1.99 -15.80 9.36
C GLY A 222 1.68 -17.18 8.77
N ILE A 223 0.44 -17.40 8.33
CA ILE A 223 0.00 -18.65 7.70
C ILE A 223 0.43 -18.63 6.22
N SER A 224 1.26 -19.61 5.82
CA SER A 224 1.76 -19.70 4.44
C SER A 224 0.78 -20.37 3.47
N LYS A 225 -0.07 -21.25 3.97
CA LYS A 225 -1.05 -21.99 3.15
C LYS A 225 -2.32 -21.15 2.94
N THR A 226 -2.72 -21.00 1.69
CA THR A 226 -4.00 -20.34 1.35
C THR A 226 -5.20 -21.11 1.89
N LEU A 227 -6.30 -20.40 2.14
CA LEU A 227 -7.55 -21.02 2.59
C LEU A 227 -8.01 -22.11 1.62
N ALA A 228 -7.99 -21.81 0.31
CA ALA A 228 -8.37 -22.76 -0.74
C ALA A 228 -7.53 -24.04 -0.70
N SER A 229 -6.19 -23.92 -0.52
CA SER A 229 -5.31 -25.11 -0.45
C SER A 229 -5.54 -25.96 0.81
N ARG A 230 -5.98 -25.34 1.90
CA ARG A 230 -6.33 -26.04 3.14
C ARG A 230 -7.64 -26.81 3.00
N PHE A 231 -8.66 -26.19 2.38
CA PHE A 231 -9.95 -26.87 2.10
C PHE A 231 -9.80 -28.02 1.11
N ALA A 232 -8.97 -27.86 0.06
CA ALA A 232 -8.71 -28.92 -0.92
C ALA A 232 -8.11 -30.18 -0.30
N LYS A 233 -7.43 -30.07 0.84
CA LYS A 233 -6.86 -31.20 1.60
C LYS A 233 -7.82 -31.77 2.66
N GLY A 234 -9.05 -31.30 2.74
CA GLY A 234 -10.08 -31.75 3.68
C GLY A 234 -9.79 -31.45 5.17
N LYS A 235 -8.72 -30.68 5.46
CA LYS A 235 -8.31 -30.34 6.84
C LYS A 235 -8.00 -28.85 6.92
N PRO A 236 -9.01 -27.94 6.87
CA PRO A 236 -8.81 -26.50 6.84
C PRO A 236 -8.13 -25.92 8.08
N TRP A 237 -8.13 -26.64 9.19
CA TRP A 237 -7.46 -26.31 10.46
C TRP A 237 -5.99 -26.72 10.51
N ASN A 238 -5.49 -27.51 9.54
CA ASN A 238 -4.10 -27.98 9.54
C ASN A 238 -3.22 -26.99 8.77
N TYR A 239 -2.54 -26.09 9.50
CA TYR A 239 -1.60 -25.11 8.98
C TYR A 239 -0.48 -24.83 9.97
N ASP A 240 0.65 -24.44 9.45
CA ASP A 240 1.81 -24.00 10.22
C ASP A 240 1.89 -22.47 10.20
N ILE A 241 2.41 -21.89 11.29
CA ILE A 241 2.74 -20.48 11.41
C ILE A 241 4.24 -20.34 11.26
N GLU A 242 4.70 -19.75 10.16
CA GLU A 242 6.13 -19.62 9.85
C GLU A 242 6.77 -18.41 10.53
N ASN A 243 5.98 -17.33 10.71
CA ASN A 243 6.45 -16.08 11.30
C ASN A 243 5.27 -15.41 12.04
N PRO A 244 5.54 -14.56 13.05
CA PRO A 244 4.51 -13.69 13.60
C PRO A 244 3.87 -12.86 12.50
N GLY A 245 2.55 -12.88 12.41
CA GLY A 245 1.79 -12.15 11.40
C GLY A 245 0.70 -11.29 12.00
N TYR A 246 -0.08 -10.66 11.11
CA TYR A 246 -1.09 -9.66 11.44
C TYR A 246 -2.42 -10.03 10.79
N ASN A 247 -3.50 -9.40 11.21
CA ASN A 247 -4.76 -9.44 10.49
C ASN A 247 -4.87 -8.21 9.59
N TYR A 248 -4.15 -8.23 8.46
CA TYR A 248 -4.13 -7.16 7.45
C TYR A 248 -4.71 -7.64 6.12
N ARG A 249 -5.67 -8.54 6.17
CA ARG A 249 -6.35 -9.10 4.98
C ARG A 249 -7.18 -8.05 4.26
N LEU A 250 -7.20 -8.13 2.94
CA LEU A 250 -8.20 -7.53 2.08
C LEU A 250 -9.25 -8.59 1.75
N ASP A 251 -10.52 -8.27 1.93
CA ASP A 251 -11.64 -9.20 1.69
C ASP A 251 -12.08 -9.21 0.22
N GLU A 252 -12.96 -10.17 -0.12
CA GLU A 252 -13.49 -10.35 -1.47
C GLU A 252 -14.41 -9.20 -1.91
N ILE A 253 -15.10 -8.56 -0.98
CA ILE A 253 -16.04 -7.46 -1.24
C ILE A 253 -15.26 -6.25 -1.74
N ARG A 254 -14.24 -5.83 -0.98
CA ARG A 254 -13.35 -4.72 -1.33
C ARG A 254 -12.54 -5.04 -2.59
N ALA A 255 -12.04 -6.26 -2.74
CA ALA A 255 -11.33 -6.68 -3.94
C ALA A 255 -12.24 -6.63 -5.19
N SER A 256 -13.51 -7.02 -5.07
CA SER A 256 -14.50 -6.93 -6.15
C SER A 256 -14.75 -5.49 -6.59
N LEU A 257 -14.88 -4.58 -5.62
CA LEU A 257 -14.97 -3.14 -5.88
C LEU A 257 -13.71 -2.64 -6.61
N GLY A 258 -12.52 -3.01 -6.12
CA GLY A 258 -11.24 -2.64 -6.73
C GLY A 258 -11.10 -3.09 -8.17
N ILE A 259 -11.47 -4.33 -8.50
CA ILE A 259 -11.48 -4.83 -9.88
C ILE A 259 -12.32 -3.94 -10.79
N ASN A 260 -13.50 -3.51 -10.32
CA ASN A 260 -14.40 -2.71 -11.13
C ASN A 260 -13.90 -1.27 -11.27
N GLN A 261 -13.39 -0.68 -10.20
CA GLN A 261 -12.78 0.64 -10.20
C GLN A 261 -11.58 0.71 -11.17
N MET A 262 -10.73 -0.32 -11.22
CA MET A 262 -9.57 -0.40 -12.12
C MET A 262 -9.91 -0.30 -13.61
N LYS A 263 -11.15 -0.54 -14.00
CA LYS A 263 -11.60 -0.39 -15.40
C LYS A 263 -11.69 1.07 -15.86
N ARG A 264 -11.63 2.01 -14.92
CA ARG A 264 -11.81 3.45 -15.17
C ARG A 264 -10.54 4.29 -14.91
N ILE A 265 -9.41 3.65 -14.65
CA ILE A 265 -8.10 4.29 -14.46
C ILE A 265 -7.34 4.41 -15.77
#